data_bf96e0993e459fb692504a24d0dc84af
#
_entry.id   bf96e0993e459fb692504a24d0dc84af
#
_cell.length_a   1.000
_cell.length_b   1.000
_cell.length_c   1.000
_cell.angle_alpha   90.00
_cell.angle_beta   90.00
_cell.angle_gamma   90.00
#
_symmetry.space_group_name_H-M   'P 1'
#
loop_
_entity.id
_entity.type
_entity.pdbx_description
1 polymer ?
#
loop_
_entity_poly.entity_id
_entity_poly.type
_entity_poly.pdbx_seq_one_letter_code
_entity_poly.pdbx_strand_id
1 'polypeptide(L)'
;MAIISTKELNIYFEKSEFKMNGPLLYIGGTGGDLRNRPNQLHSPLSDEFEVIAYDQRGLGQTSKPLGDYSMKQYADDAASLLDELGIETIPVMGVSFGGMVAQELVKRHPSRVSKLVLACTSSGGAGGASYPLDELEALSEDEKLERSIKINDLRITDRWIKDNINAWNDLKNNAKTRLTYKPDSKNLLKQLIARKGHNTYESLSSIDVPVFLLGGKYDGIAPVENMESMHLKIIDNKLEFYEGGHLFLIQDKKAFKDIVNWLLS
;
A
#
# COMPACT_ATOMS: atom_id res chain seq x y z
N MET A 1 -14.27 14.82 3.44
CA MET A 1 -14.80 13.90 2.42
C MET A 1 -15.16 14.69 1.18
N ALA A 2 -14.60 14.37 0.05
CA ALA A 2 -14.97 15.03 -1.21
C ALA A 2 -14.75 14.10 -2.41
N ILE A 3 -15.45 14.39 -3.49
CA ILE A 3 -15.17 13.85 -4.81
C ILE A 3 -14.55 14.97 -5.62
N ILE A 4 -13.42 14.68 -6.23
CA ILE A 4 -12.73 15.58 -7.15
C ILE A 4 -12.84 15.03 -8.56
N SER A 5 -13.17 15.87 -9.53
CA SER A 5 -13.26 15.48 -10.93
C SER A 5 -11.95 15.82 -11.62
N THR A 6 -11.23 14.79 -12.07
CA THR A 6 -10.07 14.93 -12.94
C THR A 6 -10.48 14.72 -14.41
N LYS A 7 -9.53 14.83 -15.33
CA LYS A 7 -9.77 14.51 -16.76
C LYS A 7 -10.30 13.09 -16.99
N GLU A 8 -9.85 12.13 -16.17
CA GLU A 8 -10.04 10.70 -16.41
C GLU A 8 -11.14 10.10 -15.54
N LEU A 9 -11.27 10.56 -14.28
CA LEU A 9 -12.20 10.00 -13.32
C LEU A 9 -12.60 10.98 -12.21
N ASN A 10 -13.68 10.61 -11.51
CA ASN A 10 -14.03 11.18 -10.24
C ASN A 10 -13.32 10.40 -9.14
N ILE A 11 -12.43 11.05 -8.40
CA ILE A 11 -11.65 10.45 -7.31
C ILE A 11 -12.30 10.83 -5.98
N TYR A 12 -12.68 9.83 -5.20
CA TYR A 12 -13.07 10.02 -3.81
C TYR A 12 -11.84 10.07 -2.93
N PHE A 13 -11.73 11.11 -2.12
CA PHE A 13 -10.66 11.29 -1.16
C PHE A 13 -11.14 11.83 0.17
N GLU A 14 -10.33 11.63 1.19
CA GLU A 14 -10.54 12.19 2.51
C GLU A 14 -9.22 12.78 3.02
N LYS A 15 -9.34 13.73 3.95
CA LYS A 15 -8.22 14.32 4.67
C LYS A 15 -8.44 14.16 6.17
N SER A 16 -7.39 13.94 6.93
CA SER A 16 -7.40 14.12 8.38
C SER A 16 -7.46 15.62 8.74
N GLU A 17 -7.44 15.94 10.02
CA GLU A 17 -7.35 17.31 10.46
C GLU A 17 -6.06 17.96 9.98
N PHE A 18 -6.12 19.27 9.75
CA PHE A 18 -4.94 20.08 9.40
C PHE A 18 -3.86 19.97 10.48
N LYS A 19 -2.60 19.82 10.08
CA LYS A 19 -1.43 19.79 10.96
C LYS A 19 -0.34 20.73 10.42
N MET A 20 0.46 21.28 11.35
CA MET A 20 1.52 22.26 11.02
C MET A 20 2.65 21.67 10.18
N ASN A 21 2.88 20.35 10.24
CA ASN A 21 3.89 19.66 9.42
C ASN A 21 3.43 19.47 7.95
N GLY A 22 2.23 19.95 7.62
CA GLY A 22 1.69 19.96 6.26
C GLY A 22 1.05 18.63 5.83
N PRO A 23 0.72 18.50 4.54
CA PRO A 23 0.05 17.32 4.00
C PRO A 23 1.02 16.17 3.74
N LEU A 24 0.48 14.94 3.85
CA LEU A 24 1.12 13.68 3.50
C LEU A 24 0.15 12.86 2.63
N LEU A 25 0.56 12.47 1.43
CA LEU A 25 -0.23 11.56 0.59
C LEU A 25 -0.01 10.12 1.03
N TYR A 26 -1.09 9.43 1.43
CA TYR A 26 -1.07 8.01 1.76
C TYR A 26 -1.76 7.19 0.67
N ILE A 27 -1.00 6.34 -0.02
CA ILE A 27 -1.50 5.45 -1.07
C ILE A 27 -1.69 4.06 -0.48
N GLY A 28 -2.95 3.62 -0.38
CA GLY A 28 -3.34 2.37 0.25
C GLY A 28 -2.98 1.11 -0.54
N GLY A 29 -3.06 -0.05 0.11
CA GLY A 29 -2.81 -1.36 -0.49
C GLY A 29 -3.95 -1.85 -1.40
N THR A 30 -3.81 -3.10 -1.85
CA THR A 30 -4.78 -3.80 -2.71
C THR A 30 -6.18 -3.82 -2.08
N GLY A 31 -7.20 -3.50 -2.87
CA GLY A 31 -8.61 -3.61 -2.47
C GLY A 31 -9.06 -2.56 -1.45
N GLY A 32 -8.29 -1.49 -1.24
CA GLY A 32 -8.60 -0.43 -0.28
C GLY A 32 -9.92 0.28 -0.56
N ASP A 33 -10.65 0.61 0.50
CA ASP A 33 -11.89 1.39 0.48
C ASP A 33 -11.95 2.21 1.76
N LEU A 34 -11.97 3.53 1.64
CA LEU A 34 -11.93 4.44 2.78
C LEU A 34 -13.15 4.37 3.70
N ARG A 35 -14.24 3.74 3.26
CA ARG A 35 -15.41 3.47 4.13
C ARG A 35 -15.13 2.41 5.19
N ASN A 36 -14.15 1.53 4.99
CA ASN A 36 -13.72 0.58 6.01
C ASN A 36 -12.92 1.30 7.08
N ARG A 37 -13.41 1.31 8.30
CA ARG A 37 -12.82 1.99 9.45
C ARG A 37 -12.32 0.97 10.48
N PRO A 38 -11.19 1.25 11.19
CA PRO A 38 -10.28 2.36 10.99
C PRO A 38 -9.51 2.24 9.67
N ASN A 39 -9.14 3.37 9.05
CA ASN A 39 -8.36 3.44 7.83
C ASN A 39 -7.10 4.32 8.02
N GLN A 40 -6.45 4.71 6.94
CA GLN A 40 -5.19 5.48 6.93
C GLN A 40 -5.28 6.79 7.73
N LEU A 41 -6.46 7.44 7.74
CA LEU A 41 -6.71 8.68 8.47
C LEU A 41 -6.77 8.51 9.99
N HIS A 42 -6.78 7.25 10.46
CA HIS A 42 -6.76 6.90 11.89
C HIS A 42 -5.40 6.30 12.29
N SER A 43 -4.39 6.43 11.42
CA SER A 43 -3.03 6.01 11.73
C SER A 43 -2.33 7.08 12.59
N PRO A 44 -1.27 6.72 13.33
CA PRO A 44 -0.46 7.70 14.07
C PRO A 44 0.13 8.83 13.22
N LEU A 45 0.15 8.70 11.89
CA LEU A 45 0.56 9.78 10.98
C LEU A 45 -0.37 10.98 11.06
N SER A 46 -1.66 10.77 11.30
CA SER A 46 -2.65 11.86 11.41
C SER A 46 -2.53 12.69 12.69
N ASP A 47 -1.71 12.25 13.64
CA ASP A 47 -1.37 13.07 14.81
C ASP A 47 -0.39 14.20 14.44
N GLU A 48 0.44 13.99 13.41
CA GLU A 48 1.52 14.88 13.00
C GLU A 48 1.30 15.54 11.64
N PHE A 49 0.62 14.88 10.70
CA PHE A 49 0.41 15.34 9.32
C PHE A 49 -1.08 15.45 8.95
N GLU A 50 -1.42 16.36 8.03
CA GLU A 50 -2.70 16.29 7.32
C GLU A 50 -2.63 15.12 6.32
N VAL A 51 -3.04 13.93 6.74
CA VAL A 51 -3.03 12.74 5.88
C VAL A 51 -4.11 12.86 4.81
N ILE A 52 -3.72 12.81 3.54
CA ILE A 52 -4.59 12.72 2.39
C ILE A 52 -4.62 11.27 1.92
N ALA A 53 -5.78 10.64 1.90
CA ALA A 53 -5.98 9.31 1.39
C ALA A 53 -7.14 9.28 0.38
N TYR A 54 -7.09 8.37 -0.58
CA TYR A 54 -8.09 8.28 -1.64
C TYR A 54 -8.41 6.82 -1.99
N ASP A 55 -9.63 6.60 -2.48
CA ASP A 55 -9.98 5.34 -3.10
C ASP A 55 -9.38 5.29 -4.50
N GLN A 56 -8.59 4.26 -4.78
CA GLN A 56 -7.92 4.13 -6.06
C GLN A 56 -8.92 3.77 -7.17
N ARG A 57 -8.54 4.03 -8.44
CA ARG A 57 -9.38 3.69 -9.61
C ARG A 57 -9.96 2.28 -9.50
N GLY A 58 -11.24 2.14 -9.77
CA GLY A 58 -11.95 0.87 -9.71
C GLY A 58 -12.40 0.43 -8.32
N LEU A 59 -11.99 1.14 -7.25
CA LEU A 59 -12.27 0.76 -5.87
C LEU A 59 -13.12 1.81 -5.15
N GLY A 60 -13.68 1.40 -4.02
CA GLY A 60 -14.43 2.25 -3.11
C GLY A 60 -15.48 3.10 -3.81
N GLN A 61 -15.38 4.40 -3.60
CA GLN A 61 -16.28 5.42 -4.13
C GLN A 61 -15.72 6.16 -5.36
N THR A 62 -14.48 5.84 -5.76
CA THR A 62 -13.85 6.35 -6.99
C THR A 62 -14.45 5.67 -8.22
N SER A 63 -14.43 6.37 -9.36
CA SER A 63 -14.92 5.88 -10.65
C SER A 63 -14.35 4.50 -11.01
N LYS A 64 -15.16 3.71 -11.71
CA LYS A 64 -14.86 2.36 -12.16
C LYS A 64 -14.83 2.30 -13.69
N PRO A 65 -13.78 2.86 -14.34
CA PRO A 65 -13.72 2.93 -15.80
C PRO A 65 -13.77 1.54 -16.45
N LEU A 66 -14.28 1.50 -17.69
CA LEU A 66 -14.19 0.30 -18.52
C LEU A 66 -12.75 0.06 -18.98
N GLY A 67 -12.48 -1.17 -19.45
CA GLY A 67 -11.16 -1.55 -19.93
C GLY A 67 -10.20 -1.99 -18.82
N ASP A 68 -8.95 -2.24 -19.21
CA ASP A 68 -7.89 -2.68 -18.30
C ASP A 68 -7.29 -1.51 -17.54
N TYR A 69 -6.67 -1.81 -16.41
CA TYR A 69 -5.93 -0.83 -15.60
C TYR A 69 -4.43 -1.10 -15.69
N SER A 70 -3.63 -0.05 -15.52
CA SER A 70 -2.18 -0.14 -15.53
C SER A 70 -1.58 0.63 -14.36
N MET A 71 -0.38 0.25 -13.93
CA MET A 71 0.35 0.96 -12.87
C MET A 71 0.60 2.44 -13.21
N LYS A 72 0.80 2.74 -14.51
CA LYS A 72 0.92 4.12 -15.00
C LYS A 72 -0.33 4.94 -14.72
N GLN A 73 -1.51 4.38 -15.01
CA GLN A 73 -2.78 5.09 -14.74
C GLN A 73 -3.00 5.34 -13.24
N TYR A 74 -2.65 4.39 -12.37
CA TYR A 74 -2.72 4.59 -10.93
C TYR A 74 -1.81 5.73 -10.45
N ALA A 75 -0.61 5.85 -11.03
CA ALA A 75 0.31 6.95 -10.74
C ALA A 75 -0.20 8.30 -11.28
N ASP A 76 -0.73 8.30 -12.49
CA ASP A 76 -1.29 9.52 -13.13
C ASP A 76 -2.56 10.00 -12.39
N ASP A 77 -3.37 9.09 -11.83
CA ASP A 77 -4.50 9.43 -10.96
C ASP A 77 -4.04 10.12 -9.68
N ALA A 78 -2.99 9.61 -9.03
CA ALA A 78 -2.41 10.24 -7.84
C ALA A 78 -1.87 11.64 -8.15
N ALA A 79 -1.17 11.82 -9.27
CA ALA A 79 -0.69 13.12 -9.73
C ALA A 79 -1.86 14.08 -10.01
N SER A 80 -2.90 13.62 -10.71
CA SER A 80 -4.10 14.40 -11.01
C SER A 80 -4.86 14.82 -9.75
N LEU A 81 -4.92 13.96 -8.73
CA LEU A 81 -5.49 14.32 -7.44
C LEU A 81 -4.71 15.47 -6.81
N LEU A 82 -3.39 15.44 -6.84
CA LEU A 82 -2.56 16.52 -6.31
C LEU A 82 -2.73 17.83 -7.12
N ASP A 83 -2.88 17.75 -8.44
CA ASP A 83 -3.15 18.91 -9.30
C ASP A 83 -4.44 19.62 -8.89
N GLU A 84 -5.52 18.86 -8.74
CA GLU A 84 -6.83 19.40 -8.36
C GLU A 84 -6.86 19.93 -6.91
N LEU A 85 -5.96 19.44 -6.05
CA LEU A 85 -5.79 19.95 -4.69
C LEU A 85 -4.85 21.16 -4.61
N GLY A 86 -4.23 21.58 -5.72
CA GLY A 86 -3.25 22.68 -5.78
C GLY A 86 -1.95 22.37 -5.03
N ILE A 87 -1.58 21.08 -4.91
CA ILE A 87 -0.38 20.63 -4.19
C ILE A 87 0.71 20.33 -5.23
N GLU A 88 1.77 21.12 -5.26
CA GLU A 88 2.88 20.95 -6.20
C GLU A 88 3.77 19.77 -5.81
N THR A 89 4.19 19.71 -4.56
CA THR A 89 5.11 18.70 -4.02
C THR A 89 4.66 18.23 -2.65
N ILE A 90 4.77 16.93 -2.34
CA ILE A 90 4.26 16.32 -1.11
C ILE A 90 5.12 15.11 -0.69
N PRO A 91 5.31 14.84 0.62
CA PRO A 91 5.75 13.52 1.06
C PRO A 91 4.72 12.45 0.72
N VAL A 92 5.18 11.29 0.25
CA VAL A 92 4.30 10.18 -0.15
C VAL A 92 4.62 8.94 0.65
N MET A 93 3.60 8.30 1.21
CA MET A 93 3.69 6.96 1.78
C MET A 93 2.86 5.99 0.95
N GLY A 94 3.50 4.96 0.41
CA GLY A 94 2.84 3.87 -0.30
C GLY A 94 2.97 2.54 0.44
N VAL A 95 1.85 1.84 0.63
CA VAL A 95 1.80 0.55 1.34
C VAL A 95 1.41 -0.55 0.37
N SER A 96 2.22 -1.62 0.27
CA SER A 96 1.94 -2.78 -0.58
C SER A 96 1.74 -2.37 -2.04
N PHE A 97 0.56 -2.61 -2.62
CA PHE A 97 0.20 -2.10 -3.95
C PHE A 97 0.38 -0.58 -4.07
N GLY A 98 0.03 0.17 -3.03
CA GLY A 98 0.25 1.62 -2.98
C GLY A 98 1.73 2.00 -3.06
N GLY A 99 2.63 1.15 -2.57
CA GLY A 99 4.07 1.32 -2.73
C GLY A 99 4.53 1.14 -4.19
N MET A 100 3.89 0.25 -4.94
CA MET A 100 4.12 0.11 -6.39
C MET A 100 3.63 1.36 -7.14
N VAL A 101 2.46 1.88 -6.76
CA VAL A 101 1.92 3.13 -7.31
C VAL A 101 2.84 4.32 -7.00
N ALA A 102 3.34 4.41 -5.77
CA ALA A 102 4.25 5.48 -5.36
C ALA A 102 5.59 5.45 -6.12
N GLN A 103 6.11 4.25 -6.43
CA GLN A 103 7.29 4.09 -7.29
C GLN A 103 7.03 4.57 -8.71
N GLU A 104 5.90 4.22 -9.31
CA GLU A 104 5.52 4.75 -10.63
C GLU A 104 5.25 6.27 -10.59
N LEU A 105 4.68 6.78 -9.49
CA LEU A 105 4.45 8.22 -9.31
C LEU A 105 5.78 8.99 -9.31
N VAL A 106 6.76 8.61 -8.48
CA VAL A 106 8.04 9.33 -8.43
C VAL A 106 8.83 9.19 -9.73
N LYS A 107 8.73 8.06 -10.43
CA LYS A 107 9.35 7.84 -11.74
C LYS A 107 8.76 8.73 -12.84
N ARG A 108 7.44 8.89 -12.87
CA ARG A 108 6.71 9.61 -13.92
C ARG A 108 6.56 11.11 -13.63
N HIS A 109 6.46 11.45 -12.36
CA HIS A 109 6.20 12.79 -11.85
C HIS A 109 7.17 13.12 -10.70
N PRO A 110 8.50 13.12 -10.94
CA PRO A 110 9.51 13.22 -9.87
C PRO A 110 9.38 14.50 -9.04
N SER A 111 8.98 15.62 -9.63
CA SER A 111 8.78 16.89 -8.91
C SER A 111 7.61 16.89 -7.91
N ARG A 112 6.73 15.86 -7.98
CA ARG A 112 5.55 15.78 -7.12
C ARG A 112 5.85 15.16 -5.75
N VAL A 113 7.00 14.51 -5.59
CA VAL A 113 7.37 13.76 -4.39
C VAL A 113 8.57 14.41 -3.73
N SER A 114 8.46 14.80 -2.46
CA SER A 114 9.57 15.39 -1.69
C SER A 114 10.32 14.35 -0.84
N LYS A 115 9.61 13.38 -0.29
CA LYS A 115 10.11 12.22 0.46
C LYS A 115 9.25 11.00 0.14
N LEU A 116 9.82 9.81 0.13
CA LEU A 116 9.11 8.60 -0.25
C LEU A 116 9.22 7.52 0.84
N VAL A 117 8.09 7.09 1.39
CA VAL A 117 8.00 5.94 2.32
C VAL A 117 7.38 4.76 1.57
N LEU A 118 8.11 3.65 1.50
CA LEU A 118 7.68 2.40 0.84
C LEU A 118 7.59 1.27 1.86
N ALA A 119 6.38 0.82 2.17
CA ALA A 119 6.12 -0.22 3.15
C ALA A 119 5.60 -1.50 2.49
N CYS A 120 6.18 -2.67 2.84
CA CYS A 120 5.79 -4.03 2.42
C CYS A 120 5.43 -4.12 0.92
N THR A 121 6.31 -3.66 0.05
CA THR A 121 6.09 -3.58 -1.40
C THR A 121 7.18 -4.30 -2.19
N SER A 122 7.16 -4.21 -3.50
CA SER A 122 8.19 -4.71 -4.40
C SER A 122 8.35 -3.79 -5.60
N SER A 123 9.51 -3.86 -6.25
CA SER A 123 9.76 -3.17 -7.51
C SER A 123 9.36 -3.99 -8.75
N GLY A 124 9.08 -5.28 -8.56
CA GLY A 124 8.89 -6.20 -9.67
C GLY A 124 10.19 -6.45 -10.48
N GLY A 125 10.06 -7.10 -11.63
CA GLY A 125 11.18 -7.40 -12.51
C GLY A 125 12.30 -8.17 -11.81
N ALA A 126 13.54 -7.78 -12.04
CA ALA A 126 14.73 -8.38 -11.41
C ALA A 126 14.83 -8.09 -9.90
N GLY A 127 14.06 -7.14 -9.37
CA GLY A 127 14.03 -6.80 -7.95
C GLY A 127 13.13 -7.68 -7.09
N GLY A 128 12.53 -8.71 -7.68
CA GLY A 128 11.63 -9.63 -7.00
C GLY A 128 10.15 -9.23 -7.11
N ALA A 129 9.31 -10.25 -7.21
CA ALA A 129 7.86 -10.10 -7.29
C ALA A 129 7.20 -10.30 -5.92
N SER A 130 6.07 -9.66 -5.72
CA SER A 130 5.18 -10.00 -4.60
C SER A 130 4.39 -11.28 -4.91
N TYR A 131 3.88 -11.94 -3.87
CA TYR A 131 2.99 -13.10 -3.99
C TYR A 131 1.87 -12.85 -5.02
N PRO A 132 1.61 -13.81 -5.94
CA PRO A 132 0.60 -13.65 -7.00
C PRO A 132 -0.82 -13.75 -6.43
N LEU A 133 -1.33 -12.64 -5.88
CA LEU A 133 -2.66 -12.59 -5.24
C LEU A 133 -3.82 -12.92 -6.20
N ASP A 134 -3.62 -12.78 -7.50
CA ASP A 134 -4.58 -13.18 -8.54
C ASP A 134 -4.86 -14.69 -8.52
N GLU A 135 -3.89 -15.51 -8.12
CA GLU A 135 -4.08 -16.96 -7.99
C GLU A 135 -5.04 -17.35 -6.86
N LEU A 136 -5.21 -16.48 -5.86
CA LEU A 136 -6.16 -16.69 -4.79
C LEU A 136 -7.63 -16.64 -5.27
N GLU A 137 -7.88 -15.96 -6.38
CA GLU A 137 -9.24 -15.83 -6.93
C GLU A 137 -9.78 -17.15 -7.49
N ALA A 138 -8.91 -18.16 -7.74
CA ALA A 138 -9.29 -19.50 -8.18
C ALA A 138 -9.67 -20.44 -7.01
N LEU A 139 -9.42 -20.01 -5.77
CA LEU A 139 -9.69 -20.82 -4.57
C LEU A 139 -11.12 -20.60 -4.06
N SER A 140 -11.64 -21.56 -3.31
CA SER A 140 -12.87 -21.36 -2.52
C SER A 140 -12.67 -20.27 -1.47
N GLU A 141 -13.75 -19.63 -1.01
CA GLU A 141 -13.68 -18.52 -0.03
C GLU A 141 -12.93 -18.91 1.26
N ASP A 142 -13.14 -20.15 1.75
CA ASP A 142 -12.45 -20.62 2.97
C ASP A 142 -10.94 -20.90 2.71
N GLU A 143 -10.59 -21.52 1.58
CA GLU A 143 -9.19 -21.71 1.19
C GLU A 143 -8.47 -20.39 0.96
N LYS A 144 -9.12 -19.45 0.26
CA LYS A 144 -8.62 -18.09 0.04
C LYS A 144 -8.36 -17.38 1.36
N LEU A 145 -9.30 -17.45 2.30
CA LEU A 145 -9.15 -16.85 3.62
C LEU A 145 -7.96 -17.44 4.37
N GLU A 146 -7.88 -18.76 4.46
CA GLU A 146 -6.80 -19.46 5.17
C GLU A 146 -5.44 -19.18 4.53
N ARG A 147 -5.36 -19.24 3.21
CA ARG A 147 -4.14 -18.91 2.48
C ARG A 147 -3.73 -17.45 2.70
N SER A 148 -4.68 -16.52 2.65
CA SER A 148 -4.44 -15.10 2.88
C SER A 148 -3.87 -14.84 4.27
N ILE A 149 -4.39 -15.49 5.32
CA ILE A 149 -3.86 -15.35 6.68
C ILE A 149 -2.41 -15.88 6.76
N LYS A 150 -2.14 -17.06 6.19
CA LYS A 150 -0.81 -17.69 6.23
C LYS A 150 0.26 -16.87 5.48
N ILE A 151 -0.07 -16.33 4.30
CA ILE A 151 0.89 -15.48 3.55
C ILE A 151 1.03 -14.07 4.13
N ASN A 152 0.04 -13.58 4.89
CA ASN A 152 0.19 -12.32 5.62
C ASN A 152 1.22 -12.42 6.74
N ASP A 153 1.39 -13.60 7.35
CA ASP A 153 2.37 -13.79 8.43
C ASP A 153 2.88 -15.24 8.43
N LEU A 154 4.10 -15.43 7.96
CA LEU A 154 4.72 -16.75 7.81
C LEU A 154 4.94 -17.51 9.13
N ARG A 155 4.73 -16.86 10.27
CA ARG A 155 4.71 -17.53 11.59
C ARG A 155 3.49 -18.41 11.77
N ILE A 156 2.40 -18.18 11.00
CA ILE A 156 1.16 -18.96 11.04
C ILE A 156 1.35 -20.26 10.22
N THR A 157 2.16 -21.18 10.74
CA THR A 157 2.42 -22.49 10.17
C THR A 157 1.33 -23.49 10.56
N ASP A 158 1.26 -24.65 9.87
CA ASP A 158 0.33 -25.74 10.24
C ASP A 158 0.58 -26.25 11.66
N ARG A 159 1.84 -26.27 12.11
CA ARG A 159 2.19 -26.60 13.49
C ARG A 159 1.64 -25.56 14.46
N TRP A 160 1.86 -24.26 14.17
CA TRP A 160 1.34 -23.18 15.01
C TRP A 160 -0.19 -23.25 15.12
N ILE A 161 -0.90 -23.53 14.01
CA ILE A 161 -2.37 -23.69 13.98
C ILE A 161 -2.80 -24.82 14.89
N LYS A 162 -2.12 -25.98 14.82
CA LYS A 162 -2.42 -27.14 15.66
C LYS A 162 -2.24 -26.84 17.14
N ASP A 163 -1.17 -26.11 17.47
CA ASP A 163 -0.84 -25.79 18.86
C ASP A 163 -1.68 -24.61 19.41
N ASN A 164 -2.34 -23.81 18.51
CA ASN A 164 -3.06 -22.57 18.86
C ASN A 164 -4.44 -22.48 18.18
N ILE A 165 -5.24 -23.55 18.24
CA ILE A 165 -6.50 -23.66 17.46
C ILE A 165 -7.51 -22.52 17.77
N ASN A 166 -7.59 -22.07 19.01
CA ASN A 166 -8.49 -20.96 19.38
C ASN A 166 -8.04 -19.64 18.73
N ALA A 167 -6.75 -19.31 18.82
CA ALA A 167 -6.20 -18.12 18.19
C ALA A 167 -6.36 -18.15 16.66
N TRP A 168 -6.21 -19.32 16.06
CA TRP A 168 -6.48 -19.52 14.62
C TRP A 168 -7.94 -19.21 14.27
N ASN A 169 -8.90 -19.71 15.05
CA ASN A 169 -10.31 -19.42 14.83
C ASN A 169 -10.63 -17.91 15.01
N ASP A 170 -10.01 -17.26 15.97
CA ASP A 170 -10.15 -15.82 16.18
C ASP A 170 -9.57 -15.02 15.00
N LEU A 171 -8.41 -15.41 14.46
CA LEU A 171 -7.83 -14.80 13.26
C LEU A 171 -8.77 -14.93 12.06
N LYS A 172 -9.36 -16.10 11.83
CA LYS A 172 -10.33 -16.32 10.75
C LYS A 172 -11.59 -15.46 10.93
N ASN A 173 -12.14 -15.42 12.14
CA ASN A 173 -13.33 -14.63 12.44
C ASN A 173 -13.06 -13.13 12.22
N ASN A 174 -11.95 -12.63 12.74
CA ASN A 174 -11.54 -11.23 12.56
C ASN A 174 -11.31 -10.89 11.07
N ALA A 175 -10.70 -11.79 10.30
CA ALA A 175 -10.49 -11.58 8.88
C ALA A 175 -11.82 -11.56 8.08
N LYS A 176 -12.80 -12.41 8.45
CA LYS A 176 -14.15 -12.43 7.83
C LYS A 176 -14.92 -11.13 8.08
N THR A 177 -14.77 -10.53 9.25
CA THR A 177 -15.54 -9.35 9.68
C THR A 177 -14.84 -8.01 9.43
N ARG A 178 -13.54 -8.04 9.07
CA ARG A 178 -12.71 -6.84 8.95
C ARG A 178 -13.21 -5.83 7.91
N LEU A 179 -13.79 -6.31 6.82
CA LEU A 179 -14.25 -5.45 5.74
C LEU A 179 -15.77 -5.44 5.68
N THR A 180 -16.36 -4.29 5.99
CA THR A 180 -17.79 -4.03 5.78
C THR A 180 -18.08 -3.82 4.28
N TYR A 181 -17.18 -3.10 3.61
CA TYR A 181 -17.25 -2.82 2.18
C TYR A 181 -16.22 -3.65 1.45
N LYS A 182 -16.66 -4.70 0.78
CA LYS A 182 -15.80 -5.55 -0.04
C LYS A 182 -15.63 -4.93 -1.43
N PRO A 183 -14.44 -5.01 -2.02
CA PRO A 183 -14.24 -4.56 -3.39
C PRO A 183 -15.07 -5.42 -4.35
N ASP A 184 -15.54 -4.82 -5.43
CA ASP A 184 -16.11 -5.54 -6.56
C ASP A 184 -15.05 -6.44 -7.18
N SER A 185 -15.35 -7.74 -7.29
CA SER A 185 -14.37 -8.77 -7.72
C SER A 185 -13.78 -8.49 -9.11
N LYS A 186 -14.60 -7.98 -10.06
CA LYS A 186 -14.14 -7.65 -11.41
C LYS A 186 -13.13 -6.51 -11.41
N ASN A 187 -13.37 -5.46 -10.62
CA ASN A 187 -12.45 -4.32 -10.54
C ASN A 187 -11.23 -4.65 -9.67
N LEU A 188 -11.38 -5.47 -8.64
CA LEU A 188 -10.23 -6.01 -7.90
C LEU A 188 -9.32 -6.82 -8.82
N LEU A 189 -9.87 -7.68 -9.66
CA LEU A 189 -9.08 -8.46 -10.63
C LEU A 189 -8.29 -7.55 -11.58
N LYS A 190 -8.89 -6.46 -12.07
CA LYS A 190 -8.16 -5.48 -12.91
C LYS A 190 -6.97 -4.86 -12.15
N GLN A 191 -7.13 -4.55 -10.86
CA GLN A 191 -6.04 -4.06 -10.02
C GLN A 191 -4.93 -5.12 -9.88
N LEU A 192 -5.30 -6.38 -9.64
CA LEU A 192 -4.34 -7.48 -9.51
C LEU A 192 -3.57 -7.75 -10.82
N ILE A 193 -4.24 -7.63 -11.97
CA ILE A 193 -3.61 -7.74 -13.30
C ILE A 193 -2.60 -6.58 -13.50
N ALA A 194 -2.99 -5.33 -13.18
CA ALA A 194 -2.09 -4.20 -13.25
C ALA A 194 -0.87 -4.39 -12.34
N ARG A 195 -1.07 -4.88 -11.11
CA ARG A 195 -0.03 -5.24 -10.15
C ARG A 195 0.96 -6.27 -10.71
N LYS A 196 0.47 -7.31 -11.37
CA LYS A 196 1.29 -8.37 -11.98
C LYS A 196 2.26 -7.82 -13.03
N GLY A 197 1.87 -6.77 -13.74
CA GLY A 197 2.70 -6.07 -14.73
C GLY A 197 3.65 -5.02 -14.15
N HIS A 198 3.70 -4.85 -12.82
CA HIS A 198 4.56 -3.85 -12.19
C HIS A 198 6.05 -4.19 -12.37
N ASN A 199 6.82 -3.22 -12.85
CA ASN A 199 8.28 -3.32 -12.97
C ASN A 199 8.91 -1.92 -13.00
N THR A 200 9.49 -1.54 -11.88
CA THR A 200 10.23 -0.28 -11.71
C THR A 200 11.71 -0.51 -11.37
N TYR A 201 12.15 -1.77 -11.24
CA TYR A 201 13.47 -2.11 -10.71
C TYR A 201 14.60 -1.33 -11.37
N GLU A 202 14.66 -1.30 -12.70
CA GLU A 202 15.74 -0.61 -13.41
C GLU A 202 15.69 0.92 -13.26
N SER A 203 14.54 1.49 -12.91
CA SER A 203 14.37 2.93 -12.69
C SER A 203 14.56 3.35 -11.23
N LEU A 204 14.76 2.43 -10.29
CA LEU A 204 14.92 2.78 -8.86
C LEU A 204 16.15 3.67 -8.61
N SER A 205 17.23 3.47 -9.37
CA SER A 205 18.45 4.29 -9.25
C SER A 205 18.29 5.75 -9.72
N SER A 206 17.18 6.05 -10.39
CA SER A 206 16.85 7.43 -10.81
C SER A 206 15.93 8.16 -9.82
N ILE A 207 15.60 7.55 -8.68
CA ILE A 207 14.83 8.21 -7.62
C ILE A 207 15.78 9.17 -6.89
N ASP A 208 15.46 10.46 -6.96
CA ASP A 208 16.31 11.58 -6.54
C ASP A 208 15.80 12.24 -5.25
N VAL A 209 14.95 11.53 -4.51
CA VAL A 209 14.41 11.97 -3.23
C VAL A 209 14.76 10.97 -2.13
N PRO A 210 14.86 11.38 -0.85
CA PRO A 210 15.08 10.46 0.24
C PRO A 210 13.99 9.40 0.31
N VAL A 211 14.38 8.12 0.50
CA VAL A 211 13.47 6.98 0.57
C VAL A 211 13.60 6.25 1.90
N PHE A 212 12.48 5.94 2.54
CA PHE A 212 12.44 5.03 3.68
C PHE A 212 11.72 3.74 3.30
N LEU A 213 12.47 2.65 3.31
CA LEU A 213 12.01 1.29 3.02
C LEU A 213 11.67 0.55 4.32
N LEU A 214 10.48 -0.03 4.40
CA LEU A 214 10.02 -0.75 5.60
C LEU A 214 9.38 -2.09 5.23
N GLY A 215 9.75 -3.15 5.95
CA GLY A 215 9.19 -4.49 5.76
C GLY A 215 8.88 -5.20 7.07
N GLY A 216 7.97 -6.15 7.03
CA GLY A 216 7.75 -7.12 8.10
C GLY A 216 8.70 -8.31 7.91
N LYS A 217 9.34 -8.76 9.00
CA LYS A 217 10.28 -9.90 8.97
C LYS A 217 9.68 -11.21 8.48
N TYR A 218 8.36 -11.35 8.61
CA TYR A 218 7.64 -12.58 8.30
C TYR A 218 6.59 -12.37 7.21
N ASP A 219 6.81 -11.38 6.35
CA ASP A 219 5.92 -11.04 5.24
C ASP A 219 6.04 -12.09 4.12
N GLY A 220 4.97 -12.84 3.84
CA GLY A 220 4.91 -13.80 2.74
C GLY A 220 4.29 -13.22 1.47
N ILE A 221 3.80 -11.97 1.50
CA ILE A 221 3.25 -11.29 0.31
C ILE A 221 4.34 -10.46 -0.38
N ALA A 222 5.08 -9.67 0.39
CA ALA A 222 6.24 -8.90 -0.07
C ALA A 222 7.46 -9.26 0.79
N PRO A 223 8.13 -10.38 0.48
CA PRO A 223 9.24 -10.90 1.27
C PRO A 223 10.35 -9.86 1.48
N VAL A 224 11.12 -10.03 2.56
CA VAL A 224 12.21 -9.11 2.94
C VAL A 224 13.20 -8.86 1.81
N GLU A 225 13.44 -9.86 0.98
CA GLU A 225 14.35 -9.81 -0.18
C GLU A 225 13.92 -8.74 -1.20
N ASN A 226 12.62 -8.46 -1.32
CA ASN A 226 12.12 -7.38 -2.19
C ASN A 226 12.58 -6.00 -1.68
N MET A 227 12.52 -5.80 -0.37
CA MET A 227 12.95 -4.54 0.25
C MET A 227 14.47 -4.41 0.22
N GLU A 228 15.21 -5.49 0.46
CA GLU A 228 16.68 -5.54 0.35
C GLU A 228 17.14 -5.25 -1.08
N SER A 229 16.47 -5.82 -2.08
CA SER A 229 16.74 -5.55 -3.49
C SER A 229 16.55 -4.08 -3.86
N MET A 230 15.48 -3.44 -3.37
CA MET A 230 15.26 -2.00 -3.56
C MET A 230 16.31 -1.17 -2.82
N HIS A 231 16.69 -1.56 -1.60
CA HIS A 231 17.73 -0.91 -0.82
C HIS A 231 19.08 -0.84 -1.56
N LEU A 232 19.45 -1.92 -2.22
CA LEU A 232 20.69 -1.98 -3.01
C LEU A 232 20.65 -1.11 -4.27
N LYS A 233 19.46 -0.74 -4.77
CA LYS A 233 19.29 -0.05 -6.06
C LYS A 233 19.02 1.45 -5.89
N ILE A 234 18.36 1.88 -4.83
CA ILE A 234 18.05 3.28 -4.54
C ILE A 234 19.27 3.93 -3.87
N ILE A 235 19.67 5.12 -4.31
CA ILE A 235 20.91 5.77 -3.83
C ILE A 235 20.73 6.33 -2.42
N ASP A 236 19.75 7.19 -2.21
CA ASP A 236 19.48 7.81 -0.91
C ASP A 236 18.31 7.10 -0.24
N ASN A 237 18.64 6.09 0.57
CA ASN A 237 17.60 5.35 1.26
C ASN A 237 18.03 4.82 2.64
N LYS A 238 17.01 4.55 3.47
CA LYS A 238 17.09 3.83 4.73
C LYS A 238 16.22 2.59 4.64
N LEU A 239 16.67 1.45 5.18
CA LEU A 239 15.90 0.21 5.28
C LEU A 239 15.77 -0.23 6.74
N GLU A 240 14.55 -0.59 7.15
CA GLU A 240 14.25 -1.15 8.48
C GLU A 240 13.25 -2.30 8.39
N PHE A 241 13.47 -3.34 9.20
CA PHE A 241 12.53 -4.45 9.35
C PHE A 241 11.94 -4.50 10.76
N TYR A 242 10.64 -4.79 10.81
CA TYR A 242 9.85 -4.79 12.03
C TYR A 242 9.29 -6.17 12.36
N GLU A 243 8.93 -6.39 13.63
CA GLU A 243 8.26 -7.62 14.04
C GLU A 243 6.85 -7.67 13.45
N GLY A 244 6.56 -8.74 12.69
CA GLY A 244 5.28 -8.91 12.01
C GLY A 244 5.44 -9.44 10.60
N GLY A 245 4.29 -9.69 9.97
CA GLY A 245 4.18 -10.07 8.55
C GLY A 245 3.82 -8.86 7.68
N HIS A 246 2.98 -9.05 6.67
CA HIS A 246 2.53 -7.99 5.76
C HIS A 246 1.79 -6.83 6.47
N LEU A 247 1.24 -7.10 7.65
CA LEU A 247 0.54 -6.13 8.48
C LEU A 247 1.41 -5.55 9.60
N PHE A 248 2.74 -5.57 9.48
CA PHE A 248 3.68 -5.12 10.50
C PHE A 248 3.39 -3.70 11.02
N LEU A 249 2.88 -2.81 10.18
CA LEU A 249 2.50 -1.45 10.57
C LEU A 249 1.52 -1.39 11.75
N ILE A 250 0.66 -2.42 11.91
CA ILE A 250 -0.28 -2.52 13.03
C ILE A 250 0.18 -3.54 14.08
N GLN A 251 1.15 -4.40 13.76
CA GLN A 251 1.69 -5.41 14.66
C GLN A 251 2.86 -4.86 15.50
N ASP A 252 3.66 -3.95 14.94
CA ASP A 252 4.80 -3.32 15.62
C ASP A 252 4.63 -1.79 15.69
N LYS A 253 4.32 -1.29 16.88
CA LYS A 253 4.09 0.14 17.14
C LYS A 253 5.31 1.02 16.81
N LYS A 254 6.51 0.44 16.77
CA LYS A 254 7.75 1.16 16.46
C LYS A 254 7.74 1.67 15.01
N ALA A 255 7.09 0.95 14.09
CA ALA A 255 7.09 1.28 12.68
C ALA A 255 6.56 2.70 12.40
N PHE A 256 5.36 3.04 12.89
CA PHE A 256 4.82 4.40 12.71
C PHE A 256 5.65 5.48 13.39
N LYS A 257 6.21 5.21 14.57
CA LYS A 257 7.10 6.15 15.26
C LYS A 257 8.34 6.47 14.42
N ASP A 258 8.94 5.47 13.84
CA ASP A 258 10.14 5.64 12.99
C ASP A 258 9.80 6.38 11.70
N ILE A 259 8.62 6.11 11.07
CA ILE A 259 8.15 6.84 9.89
C ILE A 259 7.97 8.32 10.21
N VAL A 260 7.25 8.65 11.30
CA VAL A 260 7.04 10.04 11.74
C VAL A 260 8.37 10.75 11.96
N ASN A 261 9.28 10.16 12.74
CA ASN A 261 10.59 10.75 13.01
C ASN A 261 11.38 11.00 11.73
N TRP A 262 11.36 10.07 10.78
CA TRP A 262 12.06 10.21 9.51
C TRP A 262 11.41 11.25 8.58
N LEU A 263 10.10 11.35 8.57
CA LEU A 263 9.42 12.38 7.78
C LEU A 263 9.71 13.79 8.31
N LEU A 264 9.87 13.95 9.64
CA LEU A 264 10.16 15.21 10.30
C LEU A 264 11.65 15.61 10.28
N SER A 265 12.57 14.68 9.99
CA SER A 265 14.01 14.97 9.83
C SER A 265 14.28 15.64 8.50
#